data_9a7d3014557aa5ea6586b304df18d324
#
_entry.id   9a7d3014557aa5ea6586b304df18d324
#
_cell.length_a   1.000
_cell.length_b   1.000
_cell.length_c   1.000
_cell.angle_alpha   90.00
_cell.angle_beta   90.00
_cell.angle_gamma   90.00
#
_symmetry.space_group_name_H-M   'P 1'
#
loop_
_entity.id
_entity.type
_entity.pdbx_description
1 polymer ?
#
loop_
_entity_poly.entity_id
_entity_poly.type
_entity_poly.pdbx_seq_one_letter_code
_entity_poly.pdbx_strand_id
1 'polypeptide(L)'
;MKQATRSLNLPKPIAAYFTADKGNGEAVSQCFTDNAVVKDEGHTHKGRPAIREWKTDASAKYEYTCEPLACEEKDGKTVVTSHLVGNFPGSPVDLRFFFTLEGGKISSLEITP
;
A
#
# COMPACT_ATOMS: atom_id res chain seq x y z
N MET A 1 22.09 -6.57 14.67
CA MET A 1 21.68 -6.66 14.35
C MET A 1 21.05 -6.46 14.01
N LYS A 2 20.78 -6.21 13.75
CA LYS A 2 20.11 -6.16 13.47
C LYS A 2 19.44 -5.85 12.83
N GLN A 3 19.04 -5.90 12.58
CA GLN A 3 18.39 -5.69 11.99
C GLN A 3 17.79 -4.92 11.60
N ALA A 4 17.93 -4.86 11.37
CA ALA A 4 17.76 -3.55 10.95
C ALA A 4 16.61 -3.34 10.08
N THR A 5 16.37 -4.16 9.30
CA THR A 5 15.35 -3.99 8.38
C THR A 5 14.14 -3.42 8.95
N ARG A 6 13.79 -3.87 10.01
CA ARG A 6 12.59 -3.40 10.60
C ARG A 6 12.69 -2.01 11.03
N SER A 7 13.75 -1.35 10.71
CA SER A 7 13.91 -0.02 11.21
C SER A 7 13.36 1.07 10.31
N LEU A 8 12.53 0.75 9.36
CA LEU A 8 11.87 1.79 8.57
C LEU A 8 10.89 2.55 9.46
N ASN A 9 11.01 3.87 9.46
CA ASN A 9 10.11 4.73 10.20
C ASN A 9 8.96 5.15 9.30
N LEU A 10 7.99 4.30 9.16
CA LEU A 10 6.81 4.62 8.35
C LEU A 10 5.84 5.47 9.17
N PRO A 11 5.23 6.50 8.56
CA PRO A 11 4.13 7.20 9.21
C PRO A 11 3.06 6.20 9.63
N LYS A 12 2.39 6.48 10.75
CA LYS A 12 1.42 5.54 11.31
C LYS A 12 0.37 5.05 10.31
N PRO A 13 -0.27 5.92 9.51
CA PRO A 13 -1.27 5.44 8.56
C PRO A 13 -0.70 4.49 7.53
N ILE A 14 0.54 4.72 7.11
CA ILE A 14 1.20 3.89 6.11
C ILE A 14 1.61 2.56 6.72
N ALA A 15 2.14 2.59 7.95
CA ALA A 15 2.48 1.35 8.65
C ALA A 15 1.22 0.50 8.84
N ALA A 16 0.10 1.15 9.18
CA ALA A 16 -1.17 0.46 9.34
C ALA A 16 -1.63 -0.18 8.02
N TYR A 17 -1.40 0.52 6.90
CA TYR A 17 -1.75 -0.02 5.59
C TYR A 17 -0.99 -1.32 5.30
N PHE A 18 0.32 -1.34 5.51
CA PHE A 18 1.10 -2.53 5.23
C PHE A 18 0.77 -3.68 6.17
N THR A 19 0.40 -3.37 7.42
CA THR A 19 -0.06 -4.40 8.34
C THR A 19 -1.42 -4.95 7.90
N ALA A 20 -2.34 -4.06 7.51
CA ALA A 20 -3.67 -4.46 7.08
C ALA A 20 -3.64 -5.24 5.77
N ASP A 21 -2.66 -4.95 4.93
CA ASP A 21 -2.50 -5.63 3.64
C ASP A 21 -2.28 -7.13 3.81
N LYS A 22 -1.82 -7.55 4.98
CA LYS A 22 -1.63 -8.97 5.27
C LYS A 22 -2.94 -9.62 5.71
N GLY A 23 -3.97 -8.83 5.94
CA GLY A 23 -5.28 -9.30 6.41
C GLY A 23 -6.33 -9.28 5.30
N ASN A 24 -7.28 -8.35 5.41
CA ASN A 24 -8.38 -8.32 4.45
C ASN A 24 -8.64 -6.90 3.94
N GLY A 25 -9.48 -6.82 2.91
CA GLY A 25 -9.77 -5.55 2.27
C GLY A 25 -10.46 -4.55 3.16
N GLU A 26 -11.26 -5.01 4.11
CA GLU A 26 -11.93 -4.11 5.05
C GLU A 26 -10.90 -3.38 5.91
N ALA A 27 -9.93 -4.11 6.45
CA ALA A 27 -8.88 -3.50 7.28
C ALA A 27 -8.07 -2.49 6.47
N VAL A 28 -7.78 -2.80 5.20
CA VAL A 28 -7.05 -1.89 4.33
C VAL A 28 -7.85 -0.61 4.11
N SER A 29 -9.16 -0.74 3.83
CA SER A 29 -9.99 0.43 3.54
C SER A 29 -10.07 1.39 4.73
N GLN A 30 -9.94 0.88 5.96
CA GLN A 30 -10.01 1.72 7.15
C GLN A 30 -8.79 2.63 7.29
N CYS A 31 -7.72 2.40 6.56
CA CYS A 31 -6.54 3.24 6.58
C CYS A 31 -6.70 4.50 5.71
N PHE A 32 -7.79 4.58 4.95
CA PHE A 32 -8.00 5.65 3.96
C PHE A 32 -9.08 6.63 4.39
N THR A 33 -9.01 7.85 3.85
CA THR A 33 -10.08 8.83 4.06
C THR A 33 -11.32 8.38 3.27
N ASP A 34 -12.48 8.95 3.59
CA ASP A 34 -13.74 8.58 2.93
C ASP A 34 -13.69 8.72 1.42
N ASN A 35 -13.01 9.75 0.93
CA ASN A 35 -12.94 10.04 -0.50
C ASN A 35 -11.58 9.75 -1.11
N ALA A 36 -10.82 8.86 -0.48
CA ALA A 36 -9.48 8.53 -0.94
C ALA A 36 -9.51 7.92 -2.34
N VAL A 37 -8.40 8.05 -3.04
CA VAL A 37 -8.25 7.53 -4.40
C VAL A 37 -7.02 6.64 -4.45
N VAL A 38 -7.18 5.46 -5.03
CA VAL A 38 -6.07 4.54 -5.27
C VAL A 38 -5.93 4.34 -6.77
N LYS A 39 -4.70 4.48 -7.28
CA LYS A 39 -4.39 4.20 -8.67
C LYS A 39 -3.43 3.03 -8.73
N ASP A 40 -3.84 1.98 -9.41
CA ASP A 40 -3.04 0.76 -9.50
C ASP A 40 -3.31 0.09 -10.84
N GLU A 41 -2.25 -0.26 -11.55
CA GLU A 41 -2.33 -0.96 -12.83
C GLU A 41 -3.25 -0.25 -13.83
N GLY A 42 -3.19 1.07 -13.86
CA GLY A 42 -3.99 1.84 -14.80
C GLY A 42 -5.45 2.01 -14.41
N HIS A 43 -5.84 1.49 -13.25
CA HIS A 43 -7.21 1.61 -12.76
C HIS A 43 -7.27 2.58 -11.60
N THR A 44 -8.40 3.28 -11.47
CA THR A 44 -8.62 4.22 -10.38
C THR A 44 -9.77 3.72 -9.52
N HIS A 45 -9.53 3.65 -8.20
CA HIS A 45 -10.52 3.20 -7.23
C HIS A 45 -10.82 4.36 -6.29
N LYS A 46 -12.05 4.83 -6.25
CA LYS A 46 -12.44 6.00 -5.46
C LYS A 46 -13.35 5.61 -4.31
N GLY A 47 -12.98 6.06 -3.11
CA GLY A 47 -13.78 5.83 -1.91
C GLY A 47 -13.48 4.49 -1.26
N ARG A 48 -13.81 4.41 0.03
CA ARG A 48 -13.52 3.20 0.79
C ARG A 48 -14.15 1.92 0.24
N PRO A 49 -15.41 1.93 -0.21
CA PRO A 49 -15.98 0.70 -0.76
C PRO A 49 -15.22 0.17 -1.96
N ALA A 50 -14.81 1.07 -2.87
CA ALA A 50 -14.05 0.66 -4.04
C ALA A 50 -12.65 0.17 -3.66
N ILE A 51 -12.04 0.81 -2.66
CA ILE A 51 -10.71 0.42 -2.18
C ILE A 51 -10.78 -0.95 -1.52
N ARG A 52 -11.83 -1.21 -0.74
CA ARG A 52 -12.02 -2.52 -0.13
C ARG A 52 -12.16 -3.60 -1.20
N GLU A 53 -12.93 -3.30 -2.25
CA GLU A 53 -13.14 -4.25 -3.34
C GLU A 53 -11.85 -4.51 -4.10
N TRP A 54 -11.06 -3.46 -4.35
CA TRP A 54 -9.76 -3.59 -4.99
C TRP A 54 -8.85 -4.56 -4.25
N LYS A 55 -8.76 -4.42 -2.92
CA LYS A 55 -7.91 -5.30 -2.12
C LYS A 55 -8.47 -6.71 -2.02
N THR A 56 -9.76 -6.82 -1.87
CA THR A 56 -10.42 -8.12 -1.76
C THR A 56 -10.19 -8.92 -3.05
N ASP A 57 -10.34 -8.27 -4.20
CA ASP A 57 -10.14 -8.92 -5.49
C ASP A 57 -8.68 -9.34 -5.68
N ALA A 58 -7.74 -8.48 -5.31
CA ALA A 58 -6.33 -8.80 -5.44
C ALA A 58 -5.95 -9.98 -4.55
N SER A 59 -6.46 -9.99 -3.32
CA SER A 59 -6.16 -11.08 -2.38
C SER A 59 -6.81 -12.40 -2.78
N ALA A 60 -7.95 -12.34 -3.45
CA ALA A 60 -8.62 -13.56 -3.92
C ALA A 60 -7.91 -14.12 -5.15
N LYS A 61 -7.26 -13.25 -5.92
CA LYS A 61 -6.64 -13.64 -7.18
C LYS A 61 -5.22 -14.17 -7.01
N TYR A 62 -4.47 -13.56 -6.08
CA TYR A 62 -3.06 -13.89 -5.89
C TYR A 62 -2.71 -14.06 -4.43
N GLU A 63 -1.72 -14.93 -4.19
CA GLU A 63 -1.08 -15.02 -2.88
C GLU A 63 0.27 -14.35 -3.01
N TYR A 64 0.56 -13.39 -2.13
CA TYR A 64 1.82 -12.66 -2.23
C TYR A 64 2.21 -12.04 -0.89
N THR A 65 3.50 -11.73 -0.77
CA THR A 65 4.00 -10.94 0.35
C THR A 65 4.46 -9.60 -0.20
N CYS A 66 4.34 -8.57 0.63
CA CYS A 66 4.73 -7.22 0.28
C CYS A 66 5.54 -6.66 1.44
N GLU A 67 6.83 -6.46 1.20
CA GLU A 67 7.72 -6.01 2.25
C GLU A 67 8.28 -4.63 1.95
N PRO A 68 7.98 -3.61 2.79
CA PRO A 68 8.58 -2.29 2.60
C PRO A 68 10.09 -2.34 2.79
N LEU A 69 10.84 -1.77 1.87
CA LEU A 69 12.28 -1.75 1.89
C LEU A 69 12.85 -0.37 2.17
N ALA A 70 12.21 0.68 1.68
CA ALA A 70 12.71 2.04 1.78
C ALA A 70 11.56 3.02 1.84
N CYS A 71 11.79 4.16 2.48
CA CYS A 71 10.77 5.19 2.63
C CYS A 71 11.43 6.55 2.51
N GLU A 72 10.88 7.44 1.69
CA GLU A 72 11.40 8.79 1.54
C GLU A 72 10.26 9.77 1.31
N GLU A 73 10.52 11.04 1.63
CA GLU A 73 9.56 12.12 1.37
C GLU A 73 9.95 12.78 0.07
N LYS A 74 8.96 12.99 -0.80
CA LYS A 74 9.21 13.60 -2.10
C LYS A 74 8.00 14.36 -2.59
N ASP A 75 8.15 15.67 -2.81
CA ASP A 75 7.08 16.51 -3.34
C ASP A 75 5.77 16.40 -2.55
N GLY A 76 5.88 16.39 -1.23
CA GLY A 76 4.71 16.34 -0.37
C GLY A 76 4.09 14.97 -0.22
N LYS A 77 4.74 13.95 -0.77
CA LYS A 77 4.26 12.57 -0.67
C LYS A 77 5.27 11.70 0.04
N THR A 78 4.80 10.64 0.64
CA THR A 78 5.68 9.63 1.23
C THR A 78 5.78 8.49 0.23
N VAL A 79 6.99 8.21 -0.24
CA VAL A 79 7.22 7.17 -1.25
C VAL A 79 7.85 5.97 -0.56
N VAL A 80 7.17 4.84 -0.65
CA VAL A 80 7.65 3.58 -0.06
C VAL A 80 7.95 2.62 -1.18
N THR A 81 9.18 2.10 -1.22
CA THR A 81 9.55 1.06 -2.16
C THR A 81 9.35 -0.27 -1.45
N SER A 82 8.59 -1.16 -2.06
CA SER A 82 8.29 -2.47 -1.47
C SER A 82 8.64 -3.59 -2.41
N HIS A 83 9.04 -4.72 -1.83
CA HIS A 83 9.39 -5.93 -2.58
C HIS A 83 8.21 -6.90 -2.50
N LEU A 84 7.66 -7.27 -3.65
CA LEU A 84 6.52 -8.17 -3.71
C LEU A 84 6.93 -9.49 -4.33
N VAL A 85 6.55 -10.58 -3.66
CA VAL A 85 6.83 -11.94 -4.12
C VAL A 85 5.54 -12.73 -4.01
N GLY A 86 5.15 -13.41 -5.07
CA GLY A 86 3.95 -14.21 -5.03
C GLY A 86 3.70 -14.93 -6.34
N ASN A 87 2.47 -15.42 -6.50
CA ASN A 87 2.11 -16.21 -7.67
C ASN A 87 1.53 -15.37 -8.82
N PHE A 88 1.72 -14.05 -8.78
CA PHE A 88 1.26 -13.16 -9.84
C PHE A 88 2.27 -13.08 -10.98
N PRO A 89 1.81 -12.75 -12.19
CA PRO A 89 2.73 -12.59 -13.34
C PRO A 89 3.74 -11.47 -13.07
N GLY A 90 5.00 -11.70 -13.36
CA GLY A 90 6.05 -10.72 -13.15
C GLY A 90 6.72 -10.79 -11.79
N SER A 91 6.27 -11.66 -10.91
CA SER A 91 6.91 -11.85 -9.60
C SER A 91 8.32 -12.42 -9.73
N PRO A 92 9.29 -12.01 -8.90
CA PRO A 92 9.16 -10.93 -7.90
C PRO A 92 9.31 -9.55 -8.54
N VAL A 93 8.82 -8.52 -7.86
CA VAL A 93 8.89 -7.17 -8.39
C VAL A 93 9.00 -6.17 -7.24
N ASP A 94 9.70 -5.06 -7.50
CA ASP A 94 9.73 -3.94 -6.56
C ASP A 94 8.78 -2.87 -7.11
N LEU A 95 7.88 -2.41 -6.26
CA LEU A 95 6.93 -1.37 -6.64
C LEU A 95 7.12 -0.17 -5.74
N ARG A 96 6.78 1.01 -6.26
CA ARG A 96 6.80 2.25 -5.50
C ARG A 96 5.38 2.65 -5.18
N PHE A 97 5.15 2.95 -3.89
CA PHE A 97 3.85 3.34 -3.38
C PHE A 97 3.93 4.82 -2.99
N PHE A 98 3.17 5.65 -3.70
CA PHE A 98 3.16 7.10 -3.44
C PHE A 98 1.94 7.43 -2.59
N PHE A 99 2.16 7.77 -1.32
CA PHE A 99 1.08 8.06 -0.38
C PHE A 99 0.93 9.55 -0.13
N THR A 100 -0.31 10.03 -0.09
CA THR A 100 -0.61 11.36 0.40
C THR A 100 -1.46 11.17 1.66
N LEU A 101 -1.10 11.86 2.73
CA LEU A 101 -1.76 11.71 4.02
C LEU A 101 -2.60 12.93 4.36
N GLU A 102 -3.72 12.71 5.04
CA GLU A 102 -4.60 13.78 5.46
C GLU A 102 -5.30 13.36 6.74
N GLY A 103 -5.11 14.16 7.82
CA GLY A 103 -5.83 13.89 9.06
C GLY A 103 -5.59 12.52 9.66
N GLY A 104 -4.38 11.99 9.54
CA GLY A 104 -4.06 10.70 10.11
C GLY A 104 -4.50 9.51 9.27
N LYS A 105 -4.91 9.76 8.05
CA LYS A 105 -5.35 8.71 7.11
C LYS A 105 -4.69 8.93 5.75
N ILE A 106 -4.81 7.96 4.88
CA ILE A 106 -4.28 8.05 3.53
C ILE A 106 -5.35 8.65 2.63
N SER A 107 -5.04 9.77 1.96
CA SER A 107 -6.00 10.39 1.05
C SER A 107 -5.77 9.98 -0.39
N SER A 108 -4.58 9.51 -0.74
CA SER A 108 -4.34 8.96 -2.06
C SER A 108 -3.17 8.00 -2.03
N LEU A 109 -3.20 7.06 -2.96
CA LEU A 109 -2.12 6.10 -3.14
C LEU A 109 -2.00 5.81 -4.62
N GLU A 110 -0.77 5.86 -5.13
CA GLU A 110 -0.51 5.46 -6.51
C GLU A 110 0.61 4.43 -6.47
N ILE A 111 0.42 3.31 -7.16
CA ILE A 111 1.40 2.22 -7.17
C ILE A 111 1.97 2.09 -8.57
N THR A 112 3.30 2.13 -8.68
CA THR A 112 3.99 2.03 -9.97
C THR A 112 5.20 1.11 -9.85
N PRO A 113 5.67 0.57 -10.98
CA PRO A 113 6.92 -0.19 -10.98
C PRO A 113 8.13 0.65 -10.61
#